data_9ee9ac134bbb4d90b9e539583c7866d4
#
_entry.id   9ee9ac134bbb4d90b9e539583c7866d4
#
_cell.length_a   1.000
_cell.length_b   1.000
_cell.length_c   1.000
_cell.angle_alpha   90.00
_cell.angle_beta   90.00
_cell.angle_gamma   90.00
#
_symmetry.space_group_name_H-M   'P 1'
#
loop_
_entity.id
_entity.type
_entity.pdbx_description
1 polymer ?
#
loop_
_entity_poly.entity_id
_entity_poly.type
_entity_poly.pdbx_seq_one_letter_code
_entity_poly.pdbx_strand_id
1 'polypeptide(L)'
;GRSIRGGVPICWPWFGEHPTDNSFCLHGFARVIPWEFIESSDLKNGATKIILKMIPTETVKRQLTYNFELILSIVVGETLSLNLKTTNLSDSPFTISEGFHTYFYVSDIENVKVSGLENALFTDKNQNFRKGIERDSISLKLPIDKVYLNSSNDCYLEDKKLKRVISIKKSNSDSLVVWNPGKEKANAMSDMGKKDEWRRMVCIETANTLENSVVIYPKLSHSISTEYSVQEY
;
A
#
# COMPACT_ATOMS: atom_id res chain seq x y z
N GLY A 1 -14.14 -16.49 -3.72
CA GLY A 1 -14.01 -15.27 -4.50
C GLY A 1 -12.55 -14.86 -4.63
N ARG A 2 -12.26 -14.02 -5.59
CA ARG A 2 -10.95 -13.37 -5.71
C ARG A 2 -11.03 -11.98 -5.09
N SER A 3 -9.93 -11.47 -4.55
CA SER A 3 -9.86 -10.09 -4.08
C SER A 3 -10.09 -9.11 -5.24
N ILE A 4 -10.76 -8.01 -4.94
CA ILE A 4 -11.01 -6.93 -5.90
C ILE A 4 -9.68 -6.24 -6.22
N ARG A 5 -9.43 -5.99 -7.51
CA ARG A 5 -8.31 -5.15 -7.93
C ARG A 5 -8.75 -3.68 -7.89
N GLY A 6 -8.53 -3.06 -6.76
CA GLY A 6 -8.96 -1.67 -6.50
C GLY A 6 -9.05 -1.37 -5.02
N GLY A 7 -9.41 -0.15 -4.66
CA GLY A 7 -9.46 0.32 -3.28
C GLY A 7 -8.09 0.35 -2.61
N VAL A 8 -8.00 -0.11 -1.37
CA VAL A 8 -6.78 -0.15 -0.57
C VAL A 8 -6.53 -1.56 -0.01
N PRO A 9 -6.07 -2.51 -0.83
CA PRO A 9 -5.66 -3.82 -0.34
C PRO A 9 -4.54 -3.72 0.70
N ILE A 10 -4.67 -4.47 1.78
CA ILE A 10 -3.67 -4.53 2.84
C ILE A 10 -2.63 -5.60 2.51
N CYS A 11 -1.39 -5.19 2.34
CA CYS A 11 -0.24 -6.09 2.21
C CYS A 11 0.33 -6.36 3.60
N TRP A 12 0.24 -7.60 4.08
CA TRP A 12 0.73 -8.01 5.41
C TRP A 12 0.67 -9.54 5.54
N PRO A 13 1.61 -10.25 6.18
CA PRO A 13 2.83 -9.76 6.85
C PRO A 13 4.05 -9.69 5.92
N TRP A 14 3.90 -9.90 4.63
CA TRP A 14 4.93 -9.66 3.62
C TRP A 14 4.38 -8.85 2.45
N PHE A 15 5.27 -8.03 1.88
CA PHE A 15 5.00 -7.22 0.71
C PHE A 15 5.71 -7.83 -0.51
N GLY A 16 4.97 -8.14 -1.57
CA GLY A 16 5.50 -8.88 -2.73
C GLY A 16 5.41 -10.39 -2.55
N GLU A 17 6.43 -11.11 -3.01
CA GLU A 17 6.56 -12.54 -2.84
C GLU A 17 6.92 -12.90 -1.40
N HIS A 18 6.54 -14.10 -0.96
CA HIS A 18 6.96 -14.60 0.35
C HIS A 18 8.47 -14.88 0.31
N PRO A 19 9.23 -14.49 1.35
CA PRO A 19 10.71 -14.52 1.31
C PRO A 19 11.31 -15.92 1.16
N THR A 20 10.61 -16.99 1.49
CA THR A 20 11.14 -18.36 1.49
C THR A 20 10.24 -19.39 0.82
N ASP A 21 8.99 -19.05 0.48
CA ASP A 21 8.02 -20.03 -0.08
C ASP A 21 7.11 -19.37 -1.12
N ASN A 22 7.41 -19.59 -2.39
CA ASN A 22 6.64 -19.02 -3.52
C ASN A 22 5.25 -19.64 -3.70
N SER A 23 4.88 -20.66 -2.92
CA SER A 23 3.52 -21.20 -2.92
C SER A 23 2.52 -20.32 -2.17
N PHE A 24 3.02 -19.41 -1.34
CA PHE A 24 2.18 -18.48 -0.59
C PHE A 24 1.73 -17.30 -1.48
N CYS A 25 0.60 -16.72 -1.12
CA CYS A 25 0.01 -15.64 -1.91
C CYS A 25 0.89 -14.38 -1.92
N LEU A 26 0.93 -13.69 -3.05
CA LEU A 26 1.58 -12.37 -3.14
C LEU A 26 0.98 -11.38 -2.14
N HIS A 27 1.85 -10.60 -1.51
CA HIS A 27 1.49 -9.52 -0.58
C HIS A 27 0.82 -9.98 0.72
N GLY A 28 1.09 -11.20 1.14
CA GLY A 28 0.53 -11.73 2.37
C GLY A 28 -0.95 -12.07 2.30
N PHE A 29 -1.50 -12.43 3.42
CA PHE A 29 -2.85 -12.96 3.51
C PHE A 29 -3.89 -11.96 4.05
N ALA A 30 -3.50 -10.82 4.59
CA ALA A 30 -4.43 -9.89 5.23
C ALA A 30 -5.57 -9.43 4.32
N ARG A 31 -5.31 -9.28 3.01
CA ARG A 31 -6.31 -8.87 2.02
C ARG A 31 -7.24 -9.99 1.52
N VAL A 32 -7.00 -11.24 1.90
CA VAL A 32 -7.76 -12.41 1.40
C VAL A 32 -8.50 -13.18 2.49
N ILE A 33 -8.39 -12.72 3.73
CA ILE A 33 -9.09 -13.30 4.87
C ILE A 33 -10.13 -12.33 5.44
N PRO A 34 -11.16 -12.84 6.14
CA PRO A 34 -12.16 -12.00 6.79
C PRO A 34 -11.58 -11.15 7.91
N TRP A 35 -12.14 -9.95 8.07
CA TRP A 35 -11.91 -9.06 9.21
C TRP A 35 -13.20 -8.93 10.01
N GLU A 36 -13.06 -8.91 11.31
CA GLU A 36 -14.15 -8.65 12.24
C GLU A 36 -14.36 -7.15 12.42
N PHE A 37 -15.60 -6.72 12.33
CA PHE A 37 -15.98 -5.37 12.72
C PHE A 37 -16.00 -5.26 14.24
N ILE A 38 -15.22 -4.35 14.81
CA ILE A 38 -15.14 -4.13 16.25
C ILE A 38 -16.08 -3.00 16.67
N GLU A 39 -15.92 -1.83 16.05
CA GLU A 39 -16.74 -0.66 16.38
C GLU A 39 -16.76 0.38 15.27
N SER A 40 -17.75 1.24 15.31
CA SER A 40 -17.72 2.54 14.61
C SER A 40 -18.17 3.64 15.54
N SER A 41 -17.62 4.84 15.33
CA SER A 41 -17.94 6.02 16.13
C SER A 41 -17.81 7.29 15.30
N ASP A 42 -18.71 8.24 15.55
CA ASP A 42 -18.62 9.58 14.96
C ASP A 42 -17.65 10.44 15.77
N LEU A 43 -16.78 11.13 15.05
CA LEU A 43 -15.81 12.06 15.63
C LEU A 43 -16.40 13.48 15.69
N LYS A 44 -15.85 14.30 16.58
CA LYS A 44 -16.31 15.69 16.78
C LYS A 44 -16.27 16.58 15.53
N ASN A 45 -15.42 16.23 14.57
CA ASN A 45 -15.29 16.94 13.29
C ASN A 45 -16.24 16.42 12.19
N GLY A 46 -17.19 15.53 12.52
CA GLY A 46 -18.13 14.94 11.59
C GLY A 46 -17.60 13.75 10.79
N ALA A 47 -16.35 13.34 11.02
CA ALA A 47 -15.81 12.12 10.41
C ALA A 47 -16.30 10.88 11.15
N THR A 48 -16.36 9.74 10.45
CA THR A 48 -16.68 8.44 11.03
C THR A 48 -15.41 7.59 11.13
N LYS A 49 -15.14 7.05 12.31
CA LYS A 49 -14.08 6.08 12.57
C LYS A 49 -14.63 4.67 12.58
N ILE A 50 -13.93 3.74 11.94
CA ILE A 50 -14.23 2.31 11.91
C ILE A 50 -12.98 1.54 12.38
N ILE A 51 -13.18 0.53 13.23
CA ILE A 51 -12.12 -0.36 13.67
C ILE A 51 -12.44 -1.77 13.21
N LEU A 52 -11.48 -2.39 12.52
CA LEU A 52 -11.52 -3.77 12.07
C LEU A 52 -10.36 -4.54 12.70
N LYS A 53 -10.60 -5.80 13.07
CA LYS A 53 -9.58 -6.71 13.60
C LYS A 53 -9.48 -7.95 12.72
N MET A 54 -8.27 -8.31 12.33
CA MET A 54 -8.05 -9.54 11.60
C MET A 54 -8.20 -10.76 12.52
N ILE A 55 -8.97 -11.76 12.08
CA ILE A 55 -9.13 -13.02 12.80
C ILE A 55 -8.25 -14.08 12.14
N PRO A 56 -7.16 -14.51 12.78
CA PRO A 56 -6.28 -15.53 12.21
C PRO A 56 -7.02 -16.86 12.01
N THR A 57 -7.04 -17.33 10.78
CA THR A 57 -7.54 -18.67 10.42
C THR A 57 -6.45 -19.72 10.67
N GLU A 58 -6.82 -21.01 10.70
CA GLU A 58 -5.83 -22.09 10.79
C GLU A 58 -4.81 -22.09 9.66
N THR A 59 -5.21 -21.63 8.46
CA THR A 59 -4.29 -21.45 7.34
C THR A 59 -3.27 -20.35 7.62
N VAL A 60 -3.70 -19.23 8.19
CA VAL A 60 -2.82 -18.12 8.59
C VAL A 60 -1.83 -18.56 9.65
N LYS A 61 -2.27 -19.28 10.68
CA LYS A 61 -1.41 -19.81 11.75
C LYS A 61 -0.31 -20.76 11.23
N ARG A 62 -0.57 -21.47 10.15
CA ARG A 62 0.43 -22.32 9.48
C ARG A 62 1.46 -21.53 8.67
N GLN A 63 1.06 -20.38 8.12
CA GLN A 63 1.94 -19.51 7.33
C GLN A 63 2.76 -18.55 8.20
N LEU A 64 2.22 -18.18 9.37
CA LEU A 64 2.89 -17.32 10.34
C LEU A 64 2.76 -17.94 11.72
N THR A 65 3.85 -18.46 12.24
CA THR A 65 3.89 -19.21 13.53
C THR A 65 3.91 -18.30 14.76
N TYR A 66 4.05 -16.98 14.55
CA TYR A 66 4.03 -16.00 15.64
C TYR A 66 2.61 -15.63 16.03
N ASN A 67 2.39 -15.40 17.32
CA ASN A 67 1.16 -14.82 17.82
C ASN A 67 1.18 -13.31 17.62
N PHE A 68 0.12 -12.77 17.06
CA PHE A 68 0.01 -11.34 16.78
C PHE A 68 -1.44 -10.86 16.93
N GLU A 69 -1.58 -9.55 17.01
CA GLU A 69 -2.84 -8.84 16.80
C GLU A 69 -2.65 -7.86 15.66
N LEU A 70 -3.62 -7.82 14.74
CA LEU A 70 -3.63 -6.87 13.61
C LEU A 70 -4.95 -6.10 13.61
N ILE A 71 -4.84 -4.78 13.76
CA ILE A 71 -5.99 -3.86 13.83
C ILE A 71 -5.85 -2.82 12.73
N LEU A 72 -6.93 -2.62 11.96
CA LEU A 72 -7.06 -1.56 10.98
C LEU A 72 -8.07 -0.53 11.50
N SER A 73 -7.62 0.71 11.67
CA SER A 73 -8.47 1.86 11.93
C SER A 73 -8.64 2.68 10.66
N ILE A 74 -9.87 2.99 10.31
CA ILE A 74 -10.24 3.77 9.13
C ILE A 74 -11.01 4.99 9.62
N VAL A 75 -10.61 6.19 9.16
CA VAL A 75 -11.37 7.43 9.42
C VAL A 75 -11.78 8.02 8.08
N VAL A 76 -13.08 8.20 7.91
CA VAL A 76 -13.71 8.75 6.69
C VAL A 76 -14.37 10.08 7.02
N GLY A 77 -13.91 11.13 6.37
CA GLY A 77 -14.42 12.50 6.51
C GLY A 77 -14.02 13.32 5.28
N GLU A 78 -13.55 14.55 5.48
CA GLU A 78 -12.93 15.35 4.41
C GLU A 78 -11.66 14.66 3.85
N THR A 79 -11.01 13.86 4.68
CA THR A 79 -9.89 13.00 4.29
C THR A 79 -10.24 11.54 4.54
N LEU A 80 -9.50 10.63 3.91
CA LEU A 80 -9.50 9.21 4.23
C LEU A 80 -8.18 8.87 4.91
N SER A 81 -8.23 8.48 6.19
CA SER A 81 -7.05 8.05 6.93
C SER A 81 -7.13 6.58 7.28
N LEU A 82 -6.01 5.88 7.15
CA LEU A 82 -5.84 4.47 7.47
C LEU A 82 -4.67 4.29 8.42
N ASN A 83 -4.85 3.47 9.43
CA ASN A 83 -3.79 3.08 10.36
C ASN A 83 -3.86 1.56 10.57
N LEU A 84 -2.77 0.88 10.23
CA LEU A 84 -2.60 -0.55 10.45
C LEU A 84 -1.64 -0.76 11.62
N LYS A 85 -2.14 -1.33 12.71
CA LYS A 85 -1.35 -1.62 13.90
C LYS A 85 -1.11 -3.12 14.02
N THR A 86 0.16 -3.51 14.04
CA THR A 86 0.62 -4.87 14.36
C THR A 86 1.19 -4.93 15.76
N THR A 87 0.67 -5.83 16.60
CA THR A 87 1.22 -6.11 17.94
C THR A 87 1.81 -7.50 17.96
N ASN A 88 3.06 -7.62 18.39
CA ASN A 88 3.70 -8.91 18.61
C ASN A 88 3.28 -9.48 19.98
N LEU A 89 2.49 -10.53 19.97
CA LEU A 89 2.04 -11.23 21.18
C LEU A 89 2.93 -12.43 21.54
N SER A 90 3.94 -12.73 20.71
CA SER A 90 4.92 -13.80 20.95
C SER A 90 6.01 -13.38 21.95
N ASP A 91 6.84 -14.33 22.33
CA ASP A 91 8.01 -14.12 23.20
C ASP A 91 9.33 -13.96 22.41
N SER A 92 9.26 -13.96 21.08
CA SER A 92 10.38 -13.73 20.16
C SER A 92 10.04 -12.62 19.16
N PRO A 93 11.04 -11.88 18.65
CA PRO A 93 10.82 -10.88 17.60
C PRO A 93 10.45 -11.54 16.27
N PHE A 94 9.68 -10.84 15.45
CA PHE A 94 9.47 -11.22 14.06
C PHE A 94 9.55 -10.00 13.14
N THR A 95 9.88 -10.26 11.88
CA THR A 95 9.98 -9.22 10.86
C THR A 95 8.75 -9.26 9.97
N ILE A 96 8.21 -8.09 9.64
CA ILE A 96 7.16 -7.91 8.65
C ILE A 96 7.61 -6.95 7.55
N SER A 97 7.01 -7.11 6.39
CA SER A 97 6.89 -6.03 5.41
C SER A 97 5.41 -5.80 5.12
N GLU A 98 5.02 -4.55 5.02
CA GLU A 98 3.62 -4.17 5.02
C GLU A 98 3.35 -3.00 4.09
N GLY A 99 2.07 -2.77 3.75
CA GLY A 99 1.69 -1.59 2.99
C GLY A 99 0.22 -1.51 2.65
N PHE A 100 -0.18 -0.30 2.28
CA PHE A 100 -1.47 0.04 1.71
C PHE A 100 -1.32 0.11 0.18
N HIS A 101 -1.75 -0.93 -0.53
CA HIS A 101 -1.64 -1.04 -1.99
C HIS A 101 -2.75 -0.23 -2.68
N THR A 102 -2.71 1.08 -2.51
CA THR A 102 -3.79 1.99 -2.89
C THR A 102 -3.87 2.18 -4.39
N TYR A 103 -5.06 1.95 -4.96
CA TYR A 103 -5.40 2.20 -6.35
C TYR A 103 -6.07 3.56 -6.49
N PHE A 104 -5.43 4.48 -7.19
CA PHE A 104 -6.03 5.77 -7.53
C PHE A 104 -6.61 5.73 -8.94
N TYR A 105 -7.88 6.13 -9.06
CA TYR A 105 -8.46 6.42 -10.36
C TYR A 105 -7.85 7.70 -10.92
N VAL A 106 -7.49 7.68 -12.20
CA VAL A 106 -6.96 8.83 -12.93
C VAL A 106 -7.66 8.99 -14.28
N SER A 107 -7.64 10.20 -14.81
CA SER A 107 -8.25 10.47 -16.13
C SER A 107 -7.60 9.69 -17.26
N ASP A 108 -6.29 9.64 -17.25
CA ASP A 108 -5.39 8.85 -18.09
C ASP A 108 -3.99 8.92 -17.48
N ILE A 109 -3.29 7.82 -17.47
CA ILE A 109 -1.94 7.69 -16.91
C ILE A 109 -0.93 8.66 -17.58
N GLU A 110 -1.16 9.04 -18.81
CA GLU A 110 -0.32 9.99 -19.54
C GLU A 110 -0.53 11.46 -19.12
N ASN A 111 -1.65 11.74 -18.43
CA ASN A 111 -2.02 13.08 -17.98
C ASN A 111 -1.69 13.37 -16.52
N VAL A 112 -1.10 12.40 -15.84
CA VAL A 112 -0.81 12.51 -14.40
C VAL A 112 0.67 12.66 -14.14
N LYS A 113 0.96 13.28 -13.00
CA LYS A 113 2.31 13.50 -12.50
C LYS A 113 2.36 13.15 -11.02
N VAL A 114 3.43 12.47 -10.63
CA VAL A 114 3.72 12.16 -9.22
C VAL A 114 4.90 13.00 -8.77
N SER A 115 4.78 13.69 -7.64
CA SER A 115 5.83 14.53 -7.05
C SER A 115 5.99 14.26 -5.55
N GLY A 116 7.02 14.82 -4.94
CA GLY A 116 7.40 14.56 -3.56
C GLY A 116 8.42 13.43 -3.39
N LEU A 117 8.84 12.82 -4.52
CA LEU A 117 9.84 11.74 -4.55
C LEU A 117 11.17 12.18 -5.17
N GLU A 118 11.32 13.47 -5.44
CA GLU A 118 12.56 14.04 -5.96
C GLU A 118 13.71 13.82 -4.97
N ASN A 119 14.84 13.39 -5.51
CA ASN A 119 16.05 12.97 -4.79
C ASN A 119 15.91 11.67 -3.96
N ALA A 120 14.75 10.99 -3.98
CA ALA A 120 14.60 9.71 -3.32
C ALA A 120 15.35 8.60 -4.08
N LEU A 121 15.95 7.70 -3.32
CA LEU A 121 16.52 6.47 -3.86
C LEU A 121 15.40 5.53 -4.27
N PHE A 122 15.52 4.90 -5.43
CA PHE A 122 14.56 3.88 -5.85
C PHE A 122 15.24 2.60 -6.32
N THR A 123 14.46 1.52 -6.26
CA THR A 123 14.75 0.23 -6.89
C THR A 123 13.66 -0.02 -7.94
N ASP A 124 14.04 -0.26 -9.20
CA ASP A 124 13.12 -0.55 -10.30
C ASP A 124 13.04 -2.07 -10.54
N LYS A 125 11.90 -2.66 -10.19
CA LYS A 125 11.66 -4.10 -10.36
C LYS A 125 11.55 -4.52 -11.83
N ASN A 126 11.12 -3.64 -12.71
CA ASN A 126 11.06 -3.92 -14.15
C ASN A 126 12.46 -3.92 -14.79
N GLN A 127 13.47 -3.42 -14.10
CA GLN A 127 14.87 -3.38 -14.55
C GLN A 127 15.79 -4.22 -13.63
N ASN A 128 15.38 -5.42 -13.27
CA ASN A 128 16.17 -6.33 -12.44
C ASN A 128 16.65 -5.69 -11.13
N PHE A 129 15.78 -4.98 -10.43
CA PHE A 129 16.09 -4.27 -9.19
C PHE A 129 17.20 -3.23 -9.33
N ARG A 130 17.33 -2.62 -10.50
CA ARG A 130 18.29 -1.53 -10.72
C ARG A 130 17.98 -0.37 -9.77
N LYS A 131 19.00 0.06 -9.05
CA LYS A 131 18.93 1.23 -8.14
C LYS A 131 19.20 2.53 -8.90
N GLY A 132 18.54 3.61 -8.47
CA GLY A 132 18.71 4.94 -9.03
C GLY A 132 18.25 6.02 -8.05
N ILE A 133 18.40 7.28 -8.45
CA ILE A 133 17.87 8.45 -7.74
C ILE A 133 16.87 9.11 -8.67
N GLU A 134 15.67 9.40 -8.17
CA GLU A 134 14.68 10.17 -8.92
C GLU A 134 15.14 11.64 -8.97
N ARG A 135 15.24 12.21 -10.16
CA ARG A 135 15.76 13.59 -10.32
C ARG A 135 14.65 14.63 -10.29
N ASP A 136 13.52 14.26 -10.87
CA ASP A 136 12.40 15.17 -11.11
C ASP A 136 11.10 14.49 -10.68
N SER A 137 10.02 15.25 -10.70
CA SER A 137 8.69 14.67 -10.57
C SER A 137 8.42 13.67 -11.71
N ILE A 138 7.73 12.57 -11.37
CA ILE A 138 7.59 11.42 -12.24
C ILE A 138 6.46 11.65 -13.25
N SER A 139 6.82 11.73 -14.54
CA SER A 139 5.90 11.43 -15.62
C SER A 139 5.92 9.94 -15.85
N LEU A 140 4.77 9.27 -15.73
CA LEU A 140 4.71 7.81 -15.66
C LEU A 140 5.06 7.16 -17.00
N LYS A 141 6.29 6.68 -17.13
CA LYS A 141 6.71 5.83 -18.25
C LYS A 141 6.38 4.38 -17.92
N LEU A 142 5.52 3.76 -18.70
CA LEU A 142 4.98 2.44 -18.43
C LEU A 142 5.74 1.31 -19.13
N PRO A 143 5.78 0.11 -18.55
CA PRO A 143 5.31 -0.22 -17.20
C PRO A 143 6.19 0.43 -16.12
N ILE A 144 5.62 0.73 -14.95
CA ILE A 144 6.37 1.23 -13.80
C ILE A 144 6.16 0.30 -12.60
N ASP A 145 7.25 -0.05 -11.91
CA ASP A 145 7.26 -0.83 -10.66
C ASP A 145 8.49 -0.40 -9.85
N LYS A 146 8.40 0.80 -9.27
CA LYS A 146 9.49 1.41 -8.52
C LYS A 146 9.18 1.42 -7.03
N VAL A 147 10.12 0.97 -6.23
CA VAL A 147 10.11 1.08 -4.77
C VAL A 147 11.08 2.17 -4.37
N TYR A 148 10.56 3.24 -3.79
CA TYR A 148 11.33 4.33 -3.21
C TYR A 148 11.67 3.99 -1.77
N LEU A 149 12.94 4.09 -1.40
CA LEU A 149 13.49 3.66 -0.11
C LEU A 149 13.96 4.87 0.69
N ASN A 150 13.90 4.76 2.02
CA ASN A 150 14.30 5.80 2.96
C ASN A 150 13.65 7.16 2.65
N SER A 151 12.39 7.10 2.19
CA SER A 151 11.59 8.26 1.87
C SER A 151 10.44 8.37 2.85
N SER A 152 10.50 9.35 3.76
CA SER A 152 9.42 9.72 4.68
C SER A 152 8.53 10.85 4.14
N ASN A 153 8.85 11.39 2.97
CA ASN A 153 8.14 12.53 2.39
C ASN A 153 6.70 12.18 1.99
N ASP A 154 5.84 13.19 2.04
CA ASP A 154 4.52 13.16 1.43
C ASP A 154 4.64 13.09 -0.09
N CYS A 155 3.66 12.46 -0.73
CA CYS A 155 3.59 12.30 -2.16
C CYS A 155 2.32 12.96 -2.71
N TYR A 156 2.38 13.46 -3.94
CA TYR A 156 1.28 14.17 -4.58
C TYR A 156 1.02 13.59 -5.96
N LEU A 157 -0.24 13.29 -6.24
CA LEU A 157 -0.72 12.84 -7.54
C LEU A 157 -1.54 13.96 -8.19
N GLU A 158 -0.95 14.63 -9.17
CA GLU A 158 -1.63 15.66 -9.96
C GLU A 158 -2.32 15.01 -11.17
N ASP A 159 -3.61 15.30 -11.35
CA ASP A 159 -4.39 14.94 -12.55
C ASP A 159 -4.98 16.21 -13.15
N LYS A 160 -4.33 16.74 -14.17
CA LYS A 160 -4.71 18.00 -14.82
C LYS A 160 -6.08 17.95 -15.46
N LYS A 161 -6.48 16.80 -16.02
CA LYS A 161 -7.77 16.65 -16.71
C LYS A 161 -8.92 16.58 -15.70
N LEU A 162 -8.71 15.95 -14.55
CA LEU A 162 -9.66 15.95 -13.44
C LEU A 162 -9.54 17.19 -12.54
N LYS A 163 -8.61 18.10 -12.85
CA LYS A 163 -8.36 19.35 -12.11
C LYS A 163 -8.20 19.13 -10.61
N ARG A 164 -7.39 18.15 -10.23
CA ARG A 164 -7.19 17.83 -8.83
C ARG A 164 -5.75 17.41 -8.52
N VAL A 165 -5.37 17.64 -7.28
CA VAL A 165 -4.19 17.04 -6.65
C VAL A 165 -4.65 16.17 -5.50
N ILE A 166 -4.18 14.93 -5.47
CA ILE A 166 -4.36 14.04 -4.33
C ILE A 166 -3.07 14.07 -3.53
N SER A 167 -3.15 14.50 -2.26
CA SER A 167 -2.06 14.40 -1.30
C SER A 167 -2.09 13.04 -0.63
N ILE A 168 -0.95 12.38 -0.57
CA ILE A 168 -0.73 11.10 0.09
C ILE A 168 0.29 11.34 1.21
N LYS A 169 -0.21 11.55 2.42
CA LYS A 169 0.62 11.66 3.61
C LYS A 169 0.87 10.30 4.22
N LYS A 170 2.00 10.11 4.84
CA LYS A 170 2.35 8.84 5.48
C LYS A 170 3.09 9.05 6.79
N SER A 171 3.00 8.05 7.67
CA SER A 171 3.70 8.06 8.96
C SER A 171 4.16 6.64 9.29
N ASN A 172 5.38 6.55 9.86
CA ASN A 172 6.06 5.29 10.14
C ASN A 172 6.19 4.39 8.92
N SER A 173 6.38 5.02 7.76
CA SER A 173 6.55 4.38 6.46
C SER A 173 7.82 4.94 5.81
N ASP A 174 8.82 4.11 5.63
CA ASP A 174 10.10 4.47 5.02
C ASP A 174 10.19 4.07 3.56
N SER A 175 9.15 3.42 3.02
CA SER A 175 9.06 3.08 1.60
C SER A 175 7.79 3.65 0.97
N LEU A 176 7.87 3.89 -0.34
CA LEU A 176 6.70 4.20 -1.17
C LEU A 176 6.84 3.44 -2.49
N VAL A 177 5.75 2.86 -2.97
CA VAL A 177 5.75 2.15 -4.26
C VAL A 177 4.89 2.91 -5.26
N VAL A 178 5.43 3.11 -6.46
CA VAL A 178 4.66 3.59 -7.62
C VAL A 178 4.57 2.46 -8.63
N TRP A 179 3.33 2.03 -8.91
CA TRP A 179 3.09 0.89 -9.77
C TRP A 179 1.97 1.13 -10.80
N ASN A 180 2.24 0.70 -12.03
CA ASN A 180 1.24 0.47 -13.07
C ASN A 180 1.76 -0.64 -13.99
N PRO A 181 0.95 -1.65 -14.33
CA PRO A 181 1.40 -2.81 -15.10
C PRO A 181 1.76 -2.48 -16.56
N GLY A 182 1.26 -1.37 -17.10
CA GLY A 182 1.30 -1.10 -18.53
C GLY A 182 0.42 -2.08 -19.32
N LYS A 183 0.38 -1.89 -20.63
CA LYS A 183 -0.53 -2.62 -21.53
C LYS A 183 -0.32 -4.13 -21.56
N GLU A 184 0.93 -4.56 -21.74
CA GLU A 184 1.23 -5.98 -21.96
C GLU A 184 0.93 -6.81 -20.71
N LYS A 185 1.42 -6.38 -19.54
CA LYS A 185 1.17 -7.08 -18.28
C LYS A 185 -0.32 -7.03 -17.90
N ALA A 186 -1.00 -5.90 -18.12
CA ALA A 186 -2.44 -5.78 -17.86
C ALA A 186 -3.25 -6.76 -18.71
N ASN A 187 -2.94 -6.92 -20.00
CA ASN A 187 -3.62 -7.86 -20.88
C ASN A 187 -3.41 -9.34 -20.48
N ALA A 188 -2.30 -9.65 -19.83
CA ALA A 188 -2.03 -10.99 -19.30
C ALA A 188 -2.72 -11.27 -17.96
N MET A 189 -3.23 -10.23 -17.28
CA MET A 189 -3.94 -10.36 -16.01
C MET A 189 -5.42 -10.70 -16.25
N SER A 190 -5.94 -11.71 -15.54
CA SER A 190 -7.33 -12.14 -15.67
C SER A 190 -8.36 -11.18 -15.08
N ASP A 191 -7.92 -10.24 -14.26
CA ASP A 191 -8.72 -9.30 -13.46
C ASP A 191 -8.49 -7.83 -13.82
N MET A 192 -7.74 -7.56 -14.91
CA MET A 192 -7.48 -6.24 -15.46
C MET A 192 -7.38 -6.32 -16.99
N GLY A 193 -7.67 -5.26 -17.71
CA GLY A 193 -7.16 -5.08 -19.08
C GLY A 193 -8.15 -5.14 -20.21
N LYS A 194 -9.39 -5.57 -20.03
CA LYS A 194 -10.33 -5.74 -21.18
C LYS A 194 -10.75 -4.43 -21.87
N LYS A 195 -10.48 -3.25 -21.29
CA LYS A 195 -10.85 -1.92 -21.83
C LYS A 195 -9.78 -0.88 -21.57
N ASP A 196 -8.51 -1.25 -21.63
CA ASP A 196 -7.39 -0.37 -21.27
C ASP A 196 -7.56 0.25 -19.86
N GLU A 197 -8.09 -0.51 -18.90
CA GLU A 197 -8.34 -0.04 -17.54
C GLU A 197 -7.04 0.40 -16.83
N TRP A 198 -5.91 -0.20 -17.21
CA TRP A 198 -4.58 0.20 -16.75
C TRP A 198 -4.27 1.68 -17.04
N ARG A 199 -4.88 2.27 -18.07
CA ARG A 199 -4.70 3.70 -18.38
C ARG A 199 -5.36 4.61 -17.35
N ARG A 200 -6.36 4.12 -16.63
CA ARG A 200 -7.17 4.89 -15.68
C ARG A 200 -6.86 4.60 -14.23
N MET A 201 -5.68 4.04 -13.94
CA MET A 201 -5.26 3.78 -12.57
C MET A 201 -3.76 3.99 -12.41
N VAL A 202 -3.37 4.30 -11.18
CA VAL A 202 -2.00 4.21 -10.69
C VAL A 202 -2.05 3.76 -9.24
N CYS A 203 -1.13 2.89 -8.83
CA CYS A 203 -0.93 2.61 -7.42
C CYS A 203 0.18 3.51 -6.89
N ILE A 204 -0.10 4.16 -5.76
CA ILE A 204 0.88 4.84 -4.93
C ILE A 204 0.71 4.27 -3.54
N GLU A 205 1.71 3.52 -3.09
CA GLU A 205 1.55 2.61 -1.98
C GLU A 205 2.44 3.03 -0.82
N THR A 206 1.82 3.40 0.30
CA THR A 206 2.52 3.63 1.56
C THR A 206 2.96 2.28 2.12
N ALA A 207 4.26 2.06 2.30
CA ALA A 207 4.79 0.74 2.64
C ALA A 207 6.04 0.78 3.52
N ASN A 208 6.34 -0.36 4.13
CA ASN A 208 7.64 -0.72 4.70
C ASN A 208 8.06 -2.04 4.06
N THR A 209 8.98 -2.01 3.13
CA THR A 209 9.37 -3.19 2.33
C THR A 209 10.86 -3.17 1.97
N LEU A 210 11.36 -4.30 1.51
CA LEU A 210 12.78 -4.52 1.22
C LEU A 210 13.63 -4.19 2.46
N GLU A 211 14.62 -3.29 2.31
CA GLU A 211 15.52 -2.87 3.39
C GLU A 211 14.79 -2.15 4.55
N ASN A 212 13.58 -1.63 4.28
CA ASN A 212 12.73 -0.95 5.28
C ASN A 212 11.71 -1.88 5.95
N SER A 213 11.89 -3.20 5.87
CA SER A 213 11.08 -4.16 6.64
C SER A 213 11.24 -3.92 8.15
N VAL A 214 10.17 -4.15 8.91
CA VAL A 214 10.09 -3.78 10.32
C VAL A 214 10.25 -4.99 11.22
N VAL A 215 11.14 -4.91 12.20
CA VAL A 215 11.26 -5.89 13.28
C VAL A 215 10.40 -5.46 14.45
N ILE A 216 9.46 -6.32 14.86
CA ILE A 216 8.61 -6.07 16.02
C ILE A 216 9.05 -6.98 17.16
N TYR A 217 9.60 -6.38 18.22
CA TYR A 217 10.05 -7.10 19.40
C TYR A 217 8.88 -7.60 20.24
N PRO A 218 9.10 -8.60 21.12
CA PRO A 218 8.08 -9.17 21.97
C PRO A 218 7.27 -8.12 22.74
N LYS A 219 5.93 -8.26 22.71
CA LYS A 219 4.96 -7.40 23.39
C LYS A 219 4.95 -5.94 22.93
N LEU A 220 5.74 -5.59 21.90
CA LEU A 220 5.71 -4.27 21.27
C LEU A 220 4.78 -4.23 20.06
N SER A 221 4.44 -3.01 19.64
CA SER A 221 3.60 -2.76 18.47
C SER A 221 4.30 -1.83 17.50
N HIS A 222 3.98 -2.00 16.21
CA HIS A 222 4.28 -1.05 15.15
C HIS A 222 2.98 -0.60 14.49
N SER A 223 2.94 0.63 13.98
CA SER A 223 1.80 1.13 13.21
C SER A 223 2.28 1.88 11.99
N ILE A 224 1.75 1.55 10.83
CA ILE A 224 1.91 2.33 9.59
C ILE A 224 0.61 3.10 9.32
N SER A 225 0.73 4.35 8.85
CA SER A 225 -0.45 5.18 8.54
C SER A 225 -0.32 5.85 7.19
N THR A 226 -1.48 6.09 6.57
CA THR A 226 -1.60 6.96 5.40
C THR A 226 -2.86 7.81 5.49
N GLU A 227 -2.80 9.03 4.93
CA GLU A 227 -3.93 9.94 4.81
C GLU A 227 -4.01 10.47 3.38
N TYR A 228 -5.21 10.42 2.82
CA TYR A 228 -5.51 10.93 1.50
C TYR A 228 -6.43 12.14 1.59
N SER A 229 -6.03 13.23 0.93
CA SER A 229 -6.89 14.41 0.74
C SER A 229 -6.90 14.82 -0.72
N VAL A 230 -7.99 15.43 -1.16
CA VAL A 230 -8.16 15.92 -2.53
C VAL A 230 -8.29 17.43 -2.50
N GLN A 231 -7.50 18.09 -3.33
CA GLN A 231 -7.61 19.53 -3.59
C GLN A 231 -7.93 19.72 -5.07
N GLU A 232 -9.01 20.43 -5.35
CA GLU A 232 -9.41 20.85 -6.69
C GLU A 232 -8.83 22.23 -7.02
N TYR A 233 -8.55 22.52 -8.32
CA TYR A 233 -8.01 23.80 -8.81
C TYR A 233 -8.51 24.17 -10.21
#